data_6a39649226bb31586328411fdf8808c3
#
_entry.id   6a39649226bb31586328411fdf8808c3
#
_cell.length_a   1.000
_cell.length_b   1.000
_cell.length_c   1.000
_cell.angle_alpha   90.00
_cell.angle_beta   90.00
_cell.angle_gamma   90.00
#
_symmetry.space_group_name_H-M   'P 1'
#
loop_
_entity.id
_entity.type
_entity.pdbx_description
1 polymer ?
#
loop_
_entity_poly.entity_id
_entity_poly.type
_entity_poly.pdbx_seq_one_letter_code
_entity_poly.pdbx_strand_id
1 'polypeptide(L)'
;MQYNPTAPGQIRESLISSINSLFACKKTSFNSPDTAFSRTRKISLVQTVLFVMTAGSGTVNNELVDFYGENSLPTASAMIQRRNQLKPEAFRELFLHFTQKAQILKKFRGYQLIGADGSRVNLPYNPSDAFSHINCIQGRKGINQVHLNTFYDLLNDIFLDAELQGIREMDEKGAFCRLLGRQKDSGRKQIFIADRGYASYNIFGHAIHNKQLFLIRVPAAFAESMYKGPKHWLEKETEDESITVHIGRRRTKKNAQLQNYHCLSKSRHYDFIEPGSDNTDALQFRVLKFPIGEDSYEYIVTNLPKYAFPLQTIKELYNLRWNHEVAYRYLKYAGNMVHIHSLKRDFLFQEIYAKLTLYNFSSFVASAVGDIKKKTKKYTYVL
;
A
#
# COMPACT_ATOMS: atom_id res chain seq x y z
N MET A 1 -8.53 29.25 -4.91
CA MET A 1 -9.52 28.26 -4.47
C MET A 1 -9.54 28.28 -2.96
N GLN A 2 -10.66 28.66 -2.38
CA GLN A 2 -10.80 28.65 -0.92
C GLN A 2 -10.70 27.22 -0.41
N TYR A 3 -9.68 26.98 0.39
CA TYR A 3 -9.50 25.77 1.19
C TYR A 3 -10.61 25.78 2.25
N ASN A 4 -11.55 24.85 2.19
CA ASN A 4 -12.52 24.64 3.25
C ASN A 4 -12.09 23.38 4.02
N PRO A 5 -11.23 23.50 5.05
CA PRO A 5 -10.78 22.37 5.81
C PRO A 5 -11.98 21.78 6.54
N THR A 6 -12.21 20.49 6.32
CA THR A 6 -13.21 19.75 7.09
C THR A 6 -12.87 19.89 8.57
N ALA A 7 -13.77 20.46 9.37
CA ALA A 7 -13.51 20.67 10.78
C ALA A 7 -13.18 19.33 11.48
N PRO A 8 -12.25 19.29 12.44
CA PRO A 8 -11.90 18.05 13.15
C PRO A 8 -13.09 17.26 13.70
N GLY A 9 -14.15 17.97 14.11
CA GLY A 9 -15.43 17.36 14.52
C GLY A 9 -16.09 16.53 13.41
N GLN A 10 -16.11 17.02 12.18
CA GLN A 10 -16.68 16.32 11.02
C GLN A 10 -15.87 15.07 10.67
N ILE A 11 -14.54 15.09 10.84
CA ILE A 11 -13.67 13.92 10.65
C ILE A 11 -14.02 12.84 11.68
N ARG A 12 -14.20 13.22 12.94
CA ARG A 12 -14.65 12.31 14.00
C ARG A 12 -16.02 11.72 13.69
N GLU A 13 -16.99 12.53 13.28
CA GLU A 13 -18.32 12.07 12.88
C GLU A 13 -18.26 11.13 11.69
N SER A 14 -17.41 11.40 10.71
CA SER A 14 -17.18 10.53 9.56
C SER A 14 -16.62 9.17 9.97
N LEU A 15 -15.69 9.13 10.93
CA LEU A 15 -15.18 7.88 11.49
C LEU A 15 -16.28 7.09 12.21
N ILE A 16 -17.04 7.72 13.10
CA ILE A 16 -18.14 7.08 13.83
C ILE A 16 -19.22 6.56 12.86
N SER A 17 -19.57 7.36 11.85
CA SER A 17 -20.49 6.95 10.78
C SER A 17 -19.95 5.73 10.02
N SER A 18 -18.64 5.68 9.76
CA SER A 18 -18.00 4.55 9.07
C SER A 18 -18.00 3.28 9.95
N ILE A 19 -17.81 3.40 11.26
CA ILE A 19 -17.93 2.27 12.19
C ILE A 19 -19.38 1.76 12.21
N ASN A 20 -20.35 2.65 12.27
CA ASN A 20 -21.75 2.26 12.30
C ASN A 20 -22.22 1.63 10.97
N SER A 21 -21.63 1.99 9.84
CA SER A 21 -21.95 1.36 8.55
C SER A 21 -21.60 -0.13 8.46
N LEU A 22 -20.78 -0.66 9.38
CA LEU A 22 -20.52 -2.11 9.48
C LEU A 22 -21.81 -2.92 9.75
N PHE A 23 -22.83 -2.31 10.36
CA PHE A 23 -24.15 -2.94 10.52
C PHE A 23 -24.89 -3.13 9.19
N ALA A 24 -24.60 -2.34 8.15
CA ALA A 24 -25.17 -2.54 6.82
C ALA A 24 -24.61 -3.81 6.14
N CYS A 25 -23.37 -4.18 6.48
CA CYS A 25 -22.65 -5.33 5.93
C CYS A 25 -22.47 -6.46 6.96
N LYS A 26 -23.55 -6.82 7.67
CA LYS A 26 -23.50 -7.75 8.83
C LYS A 26 -22.77 -9.06 8.54
N LYS A 27 -23.02 -9.69 7.37
CA LYS A 27 -22.45 -11.00 7.02
C LYS A 27 -20.92 -10.97 6.86
N THR A 28 -20.38 -9.87 6.37
CA THR A 28 -18.92 -9.68 6.20
C THR A 28 -18.26 -9.12 7.44
N SER A 29 -19.00 -8.37 8.27
CA SER A 29 -18.46 -7.68 9.44
C SER A 29 -18.47 -8.52 10.71
N PHE A 30 -19.46 -9.43 10.90
CA PHE A 30 -19.66 -10.11 12.16
C PHE A 30 -19.58 -11.64 12.04
N ASN A 31 -19.03 -12.28 13.06
CA ASN A 31 -18.99 -13.76 13.16
C ASN A 31 -20.38 -14.37 13.38
N SER A 32 -21.28 -13.63 14.05
CA SER A 32 -22.68 -14.01 14.26
C SER A 32 -23.59 -12.85 13.84
N PRO A 33 -23.93 -12.72 12.53
CA PRO A 33 -24.57 -11.53 11.97
C PRO A 33 -25.91 -11.12 12.65
N ASP A 34 -26.67 -12.10 13.15
CA ASP A 34 -27.98 -11.85 13.71
C ASP A 34 -27.93 -11.41 15.19
N THR A 35 -26.90 -11.81 15.91
CA THR A 35 -26.78 -11.61 17.36
C THR A 35 -25.66 -10.68 17.79
N ALA A 36 -24.67 -10.42 16.91
CA ALA A 36 -23.55 -9.56 17.22
C ALA A 36 -24.02 -8.12 17.48
N PHE A 37 -23.61 -7.58 18.62
CA PHE A 37 -23.97 -6.22 19.08
C PHE A 37 -25.47 -5.89 19.07
N SER A 38 -26.38 -6.92 19.07
CA SER A 38 -27.84 -6.75 19.07
C SER A 38 -28.39 -6.26 20.41
N ARG A 39 -27.71 -6.58 21.50
CA ARG A 39 -28.11 -6.16 22.85
C ARG A 39 -27.29 -4.96 23.31
N THR A 40 -27.94 -3.95 23.88
CA THR A 40 -27.26 -2.85 24.56
C THR A 40 -26.47 -3.39 25.76
N ARG A 41 -25.17 -3.26 25.71
CA ARG A 41 -24.25 -3.67 26.78
C ARG A 41 -23.25 -2.54 27.04
N LYS A 42 -22.50 -2.65 28.14
CA LYS A 42 -21.48 -1.67 28.57
C LYS A 42 -20.45 -1.36 27.47
N ILE A 43 -20.10 -2.34 26.64
CA ILE A 43 -19.16 -2.17 25.53
C ILE A 43 -19.91 -2.19 24.20
N SER A 44 -20.02 -1.05 23.53
CA SER A 44 -20.65 -0.89 22.20
C SER A 44 -19.71 -1.30 21.07
N LEU A 45 -20.24 -1.38 19.83
CA LEU A 45 -19.42 -1.58 18.63
C LEU A 45 -18.36 -0.47 18.48
N VAL A 46 -18.79 0.80 18.60
CA VAL A 46 -17.91 1.96 18.48
C VAL A 46 -16.76 1.88 19.49
N GLN A 47 -17.08 1.63 20.76
CA GLN A 47 -16.06 1.49 21.80
C GLN A 47 -15.11 0.32 21.54
N THR A 48 -15.60 -0.82 21.04
CA THR A 48 -14.76 -1.97 20.69
C THR A 48 -13.78 -1.61 19.60
N VAL A 49 -14.25 -0.96 18.53
CA VAL A 49 -13.39 -0.57 17.40
C VAL A 49 -12.38 0.50 17.81
N LEU A 50 -12.82 1.55 18.52
CA LEU A 50 -11.93 2.62 18.97
C LEU A 50 -10.86 2.09 19.94
N PHE A 51 -11.23 1.18 20.86
CA PHE A 51 -10.26 0.52 21.73
C PHE A 51 -9.15 -0.19 20.92
N VAL A 52 -9.51 -0.99 19.90
CA VAL A 52 -8.51 -1.67 19.06
C VAL A 52 -7.66 -0.66 18.27
N MET A 53 -8.23 0.46 17.82
CA MET A 53 -7.49 1.49 17.09
C MET A 53 -6.46 2.20 17.97
N THR A 54 -6.81 2.51 19.22
CA THR A 54 -5.98 3.33 20.13
C THR A 54 -5.07 2.51 21.03
N ALA A 55 -5.27 1.18 21.12
CA ALA A 55 -4.42 0.31 21.93
C ALA A 55 -2.92 0.54 21.63
N GLY A 56 -2.13 0.74 22.68
CA GLY A 56 -0.71 1.09 22.61
C GLY A 56 0.21 -0.12 22.82
N SER A 57 1.18 0.02 23.73
CA SER A 57 2.18 -1.01 24.08
C SER A 57 1.93 -1.68 25.43
N GLY A 58 0.84 -1.30 26.12
CA GLY A 58 0.48 -1.79 27.44
C GLY A 58 -0.16 -3.18 27.42
N THR A 59 -0.42 -3.74 28.61
CA THR A 59 -1.28 -4.91 28.75
C THR A 59 -2.72 -4.53 28.45
N VAL A 60 -3.56 -5.49 28.07
CA VAL A 60 -5.00 -5.24 27.80
C VAL A 60 -5.67 -4.53 29.00
N ASN A 61 -5.30 -4.88 30.25
CA ASN A 61 -5.85 -4.22 31.43
C ASN A 61 -5.42 -2.75 31.53
N ASN A 62 -4.15 -2.43 31.29
CA ASN A 62 -3.67 -1.05 31.31
C ASN A 62 -4.33 -0.23 30.19
N GLU A 63 -4.41 -0.78 28.99
CA GLU A 63 -5.09 -0.15 27.86
C GLU A 63 -6.59 0.12 28.15
N LEU A 64 -7.25 -0.76 28.89
CA LEU A 64 -8.64 -0.55 29.32
C LEU A 64 -8.76 0.59 30.33
N VAL A 65 -7.81 0.72 31.28
CA VAL A 65 -7.75 1.85 32.21
C VAL A 65 -7.56 3.16 31.47
N ASP A 66 -6.62 3.19 30.53
CA ASP A 66 -6.35 4.39 29.71
C ASP A 66 -7.57 4.80 28.87
N PHE A 67 -8.31 3.82 28.33
CA PHE A 67 -9.45 4.08 27.45
C PHE A 67 -10.75 4.43 28.19
N TYR A 68 -11.05 3.78 29.31
CA TYR A 68 -12.33 3.92 30.03
C TYR A 68 -12.22 4.78 31.31
N GLY A 69 -11.01 4.98 31.84
CA GLY A 69 -10.81 5.50 33.19
C GLY A 69 -11.21 4.47 34.26
N GLU A 70 -10.89 4.77 35.52
CA GLU A 70 -11.06 3.83 36.65
C GLU A 70 -12.52 3.53 36.98
N ASN A 71 -13.44 4.50 36.81
CA ASN A 71 -14.80 4.42 37.29
C ASN A 71 -15.75 3.55 36.44
N SER A 72 -15.36 3.14 35.24
CA SER A 72 -16.25 2.43 34.30
C SER A 72 -15.57 1.25 33.59
N LEU A 73 -14.59 0.65 34.22
CA LEU A 73 -13.71 -0.36 33.66
C LEU A 73 -14.45 -1.68 33.34
N PRO A 74 -14.46 -2.13 32.05
CA PRO A 74 -14.85 -3.48 31.70
C PRO A 74 -13.70 -4.46 31.97
N THR A 75 -13.99 -5.75 32.11
CA THR A 75 -12.94 -6.77 32.19
C THR A 75 -12.30 -7.02 30.84
N ALA A 76 -11.01 -7.41 30.84
CA ALA A 76 -10.31 -7.83 29.62
C ALA A 76 -11.05 -8.94 28.86
N SER A 77 -11.62 -9.91 29.59
CA SER A 77 -12.44 -10.98 29.02
C SER A 77 -13.67 -10.44 28.27
N ALA A 78 -14.36 -9.45 28.85
CA ALA A 78 -15.53 -8.83 28.21
C ALA A 78 -15.14 -8.11 26.90
N MET A 79 -14.01 -7.38 26.89
CA MET A 79 -13.50 -6.73 25.69
C MET A 79 -13.10 -7.74 24.61
N ILE A 80 -12.38 -8.80 24.96
CA ILE A 80 -12.00 -9.89 24.04
C ILE A 80 -13.24 -10.58 23.47
N GLN A 81 -14.27 -10.84 24.27
CA GLN A 81 -15.53 -11.41 23.78
C GLN A 81 -16.23 -10.49 22.77
N ARG A 82 -16.24 -9.17 23.03
CA ARG A 82 -16.80 -8.19 22.08
C ARG A 82 -16.00 -8.14 20.80
N ARG A 83 -14.66 -8.11 20.90
CA ARG A 83 -13.75 -8.13 19.77
C ARG A 83 -13.92 -9.41 18.93
N ASN A 84 -14.14 -10.57 19.54
CA ASN A 84 -14.42 -11.83 18.85
C ASN A 84 -15.73 -11.83 18.04
N GLN A 85 -16.63 -10.88 18.24
CA GLN A 85 -17.83 -10.75 17.40
C GLN A 85 -17.51 -10.14 16.03
N LEU A 86 -16.36 -9.47 15.89
CA LEU A 86 -15.93 -8.82 14.65
C LEU A 86 -15.04 -9.75 13.83
N LYS A 87 -15.28 -9.81 12.53
CA LYS A 87 -14.36 -10.43 11.57
C LYS A 87 -13.18 -9.50 11.25
N PRO A 88 -12.05 -10.02 10.79
CA PRO A 88 -10.95 -9.19 10.26
C PRO A 88 -11.40 -8.24 9.15
N GLU A 89 -12.29 -8.73 8.28
CA GLU A 89 -12.85 -7.98 7.15
C GLU A 89 -13.57 -6.70 7.59
N ALA A 90 -14.17 -6.68 8.77
CA ALA A 90 -14.83 -5.49 9.33
C ALA A 90 -13.85 -4.30 9.45
N PHE A 91 -12.62 -4.56 9.91
CA PHE A 91 -11.61 -3.53 10.04
C PHE A 91 -11.04 -3.11 8.68
N ARG A 92 -10.92 -4.05 7.75
CA ARG A 92 -10.55 -3.73 6.36
C ARG A 92 -11.63 -2.86 5.69
N GLU A 93 -12.90 -3.23 5.82
CA GLU A 93 -14.03 -2.44 5.29
C GLU A 93 -14.11 -1.06 5.93
N LEU A 94 -13.90 -0.96 7.25
CA LEU A 94 -13.83 0.32 7.96
C LEU A 94 -12.71 1.20 7.38
N PHE A 95 -11.51 0.65 7.23
CA PHE A 95 -10.37 1.36 6.67
C PHE A 95 -10.69 1.90 5.26
N LEU A 96 -11.18 1.06 4.36
CA LEU A 96 -11.50 1.44 3.00
C LEU A 96 -12.64 2.48 2.94
N HIS A 97 -13.72 2.24 3.67
CA HIS A 97 -14.89 3.13 3.68
C HIS A 97 -14.57 4.50 4.30
N PHE A 98 -13.81 4.53 5.40
CA PHE A 98 -13.38 5.79 6.00
C PHE A 98 -12.43 6.55 5.07
N THR A 99 -11.48 5.85 4.42
CA THR A 99 -10.54 6.45 3.48
C THR A 99 -11.23 6.99 2.22
N GLN A 100 -12.25 6.31 1.70
CA GLN A 100 -13.02 6.77 0.54
C GLN A 100 -13.79 8.09 0.80
N LYS A 101 -14.21 8.34 2.04
CA LYS A 101 -14.85 9.60 2.44
C LYS A 101 -13.90 10.79 2.47
N ALA A 102 -12.59 10.53 2.40
CA ALA A 102 -11.60 11.58 2.38
C ALA A 102 -11.69 12.44 1.11
N GLN A 103 -11.67 13.73 1.29
CA GLN A 103 -11.47 14.65 0.18
C GLN A 103 -9.99 14.63 -0.23
N ILE A 104 -9.72 14.21 -1.46
CA ILE A 104 -8.38 14.29 -2.05
C ILE A 104 -8.14 15.75 -2.48
N LEU A 105 -7.44 16.49 -1.64
CA LEU A 105 -7.28 17.93 -1.79
C LEU A 105 -6.10 18.28 -2.71
N LYS A 106 -4.99 17.57 -2.56
CA LYS A 106 -3.75 17.84 -3.29
C LYS A 106 -3.62 16.91 -4.49
N LYS A 107 -3.41 17.49 -5.67
CA LYS A 107 -3.21 16.75 -6.94
C LYS A 107 -2.06 17.37 -7.71
N PHE A 108 -1.29 16.56 -8.39
CA PHE A 108 -0.27 17.01 -9.32
C PHE A 108 -0.88 17.08 -10.73
N ARG A 109 -1.07 18.29 -11.27
CA ARG A 109 -1.68 18.51 -12.59
C ARG A 109 -3.00 17.73 -12.79
N GLY A 110 -3.82 17.62 -11.74
CA GLY A 110 -5.07 16.86 -11.74
C GLY A 110 -4.94 15.35 -11.45
N TYR A 111 -3.72 14.84 -11.30
CA TYR A 111 -3.45 13.43 -10.95
C TYR A 111 -3.24 13.25 -9.45
N GLN A 112 -3.77 12.16 -8.91
CA GLN A 112 -3.42 11.61 -7.61
C GLN A 112 -2.13 10.80 -7.76
N LEU A 113 -1.13 11.04 -6.92
CA LEU A 113 0.14 10.33 -6.95
C LEU A 113 0.13 9.20 -5.92
N ILE A 114 0.24 7.96 -6.36
CA ILE A 114 0.13 6.77 -5.50
C ILE A 114 1.48 6.06 -5.44
N GLY A 115 2.11 6.08 -4.27
CA GLY A 115 3.26 5.24 -3.98
C GLY A 115 2.83 3.80 -3.71
N ALA A 116 3.56 2.85 -4.24
CA ALA A 116 3.44 1.44 -3.90
C ALA A 116 4.70 0.97 -3.18
N ASP A 117 4.53 0.33 -2.04
CA ASP A 117 5.64 -0.22 -1.26
C ASP A 117 5.14 -1.34 -0.35
N GLY A 118 6.07 -2.19 0.10
CA GLY A 118 5.83 -3.27 1.03
C GLY A 118 6.67 -3.14 2.29
N SER A 119 6.13 -3.58 3.42
CA SER A 119 6.84 -3.57 4.68
C SER A 119 6.53 -4.78 5.54
N ARG A 120 7.55 -5.32 6.21
CA ARG A 120 7.37 -6.39 7.20
C ARG A 120 6.87 -5.81 8.52
N VAL A 121 5.88 -6.46 9.10
CA VAL A 121 5.35 -6.17 10.42
C VAL A 121 5.72 -7.31 11.34
N ASN A 122 6.47 -7.01 12.41
CA ASN A 122 6.84 -7.97 13.43
C ASN A 122 5.63 -8.32 14.29
N LEU A 123 5.52 -9.58 14.66
CA LEU A 123 4.43 -10.11 15.44
C LEU A 123 4.94 -10.77 16.70
N PRO A 124 4.09 -10.95 17.74
CA PRO A 124 4.44 -11.76 18.89
C PRO A 124 4.85 -13.16 18.48
N TYR A 125 5.82 -13.73 19.20
CA TYR A 125 6.35 -15.04 18.90
C TYR A 125 5.29 -16.14 19.05
N ASN A 126 5.01 -16.85 17.97
CA ASN A 126 4.11 -17.98 17.90
C ASN A 126 4.63 -19.00 16.89
N PRO A 127 5.40 -20.03 17.31
CA PRO A 127 6.01 -20.99 16.41
C PRO A 127 4.98 -21.92 15.74
N SER A 128 3.77 -22.03 16.28
CA SER A 128 2.69 -22.85 15.71
C SER A 128 1.93 -22.14 14.58
N ASP A 129 2.11 -20.82 14.38
CA ASP A 129 1.45 -20.11 13.28
C ASP A 129 2.27 -20.21 11.98
N ALA A 130 1.98 -21.23 11.18
CA ALA A 130 2.64 -21.44 9.88
C ALA A 130 2.52 -20.27 8.90
N PHE A 131 1.50 -19.40 9.06
CA PHE A 131 1.30 -18.24 8.19
C PHE A 131 2.36 -17.16 8.40
N SER A 132 2.78 -16.93 9.65
CA SER A 132 3.69 -15.85 10.00
C SER A 132 5.06 -16.31 10.48
N HIS A 133 5.23 -17.57 10.89
CA HIS A 133 6.47 -18.05 11.50
C HIS A 133 7.57 -18.36 10.48
N ILE A 134 8.78 -17.85 10.75
CA ILE A 134 10.02 -18.18 10.03
C ILE A 134 11.00 -18.80 11.01
N ASN A 135 11.49 -19.99 10.70
CA ASN A 135 12.59 -20.59 11.43
C ASN A 135 13.88 -19.82 11.14
N CYS A 136 14.64 -19.51 12.18
CA CYS A 136 15.98 -18.99 11.98
C CYS A 136 16.98 -20.12 11.75
N ILE A 137 17.97 -19.86 10.90
CA ILE A 137 19.13 -20.72 10.68
C ILE A 137 20.05 -20.58 11.92
N GLN A 138 20.78 -21.64 12.29
CA GLN A 138 21.82 -21.62 13.33
C GLN A 138 21.33 -21.54 14.80
N GLY A 139 20.27 -22.26 15.18
CA GLY A 139 19.88 -22.41 16.58
C GLY A 139 19.30 -21.14 17.23
N ARG A 140 19.11 -20.06 16.51
CA ARG A 140 18.40 -18.87 16.99
C ARG A 140 16.89 -19.08 17.01
N LYS A 141 16.23 -18.45 17.98
CA LYS A 141 14.76 -18.42 18.05
C LYS A 141 14.19 -17.85 16.76
N GLY A 142 13.19 -18.53 16.16
CA GLY A 142 12.47 -18.06 15.00
C GLY A 142 11.72 -16.74 15.28
N ILE A 143 11.22 -16.12 14.24
CA ILE A 143 10.46 -14.86 14.30
C ILE A 143 9.12 -15.02 13.61
N ASN A 144 8.14 -14.23 14.03
CA ASN A 144 6.85 -14.12 13.34
C ASN A 144 6.73 -12.76 12.68
N GLN A 145 6.37 -12.76 11.40
CA GLN A 145 6.17 -11.57 10.59
C GLN A 145 5.02 -11.77 9.60
N VAL A 146 4.37 -10.70 9.20
CA VAL A 146 3.53 -10.62 8.01
C VAL A 146 4.06 -9.56 7.08
N HIS A 147 3.74 -9.67 5.80
CA HIS A 147 4.07 -8.67 4.81
C HIS A 147 2.86 -7.79 4.52
N LEU A 148 3.02 -6.48 4.71
CA LEU A 148 2.02 -5.46 4.47
C LEU A 148 2.38 -4.72 3.18
N ASN A 149 1.60 -4.90 2.12
CA ASN A 149 1.70 -4.14 0.88
C ASN A 149 0.67 -3.02 0.90
N THR A 150 1.04 -1.80 0.54
CA THR A 150 0.11 -0.66 0.56
C THR A 150 0.21 0.21 -0.67
N PHE A 151 -0.91 0.85 -1.00
CA PHE A 151 -0.96 2.04 -1.83
C PHE A 151 -1.15 3.27 -0.96
N TYR A 152 -0.30 4.27 -1.18
CA TYR A 152 -0.23 5.48 -0.37
C TYR A 152 -0.32 6.73 -1.24
N ASP A 153 -1.19 7.68 -0.89
CA ASP A 153 -1.26 8.97 -1.57
C ASP A 153 -0.12 9.86 -1.10
N LEU A 154 0.84 10.09 -2.00
CA LEU A 154 2.09 10.79 -1.72
C LEU A 154 1.93 12.29 -1.43
N LEU A 155 0.79 12.88 -1.79
CA LEU A 155 0.51 14.30 -1.61
C LEU A 155 -0.47 14.58 -0.46
N ASN A 156 -1.32 13.62 -0.12
CA ASN A 156 -2.34 13.76 0.90
C ASN A 156 -2.02 12.99 2.18
N ASP A 157 -0.88 12.28 2.21
CA ASP A 157 -0.36 11.56 3.38
C ASP A 157 -1.34 10.54 3.97
N ILE A 158 -1.97 9.71 3.09
CA ILE A 158 -2.95 8.69 3.49
C ILE A 158 -2.69 7.34 2.82
N PHE A 159 -2.89 6.25 3.55
CA PHE A 159 -2.96 4.91 2.98
C PHE A 159 -4.30 4.72 2.26
N LEU A 160 -4.27 4.33 0.97
CA LEU A 160 -5.47 4.19 0.14
C LEU A 160 -6.03 2.76 0.15
N ASP A 161 -5.15 1.79 0.11
CA ASP A 161 -5.48 0.37 0.11
C ASP A 161 -4.31 -0.42 0.70
N ALA A 162 -4.60 -1.62 1.20
CA ALA A 162 -3.61 -2.48 1.81
C ALA A 162 -3.92 -3.96 1.56
N GLU A 163 -2.86 -4.77 1.49
CA GLU A 163 -2.93 -6.21 1.40
C GLU A 163 -1.92 -6.86 2.33
N LEU A 164 -2.40 -7.78 3.17
CA LEU A 164 -1.60 -8.56 4.11
C LEU A 164 -1.33 -9.94 3.54
N GLN A 165 -0.08 -10.35 3.57
CA GLN A 165 0.38 -11.66 3.11
C GLN A 165 1.14 -12.40 4.23
N GLY A 166 1.00 -13.71 4.27
CA GLY A 166 1.89 -14.55 5.07
C GLY A 166 3.33 -14.41 4.59
N ILE A 167 4.27 -14.43 5.54
CA ILE A 167 5.67 -14.17 5.21
C ILE A 167 6.28 -15.22 4.25
N ARG A 168 5.76 -16.44 4.28
CA ARG A 168 6.20 -17.52 3.38
C ARG A 168 5.59 -17.45 1.98
N GLU A 169 4.47 -16.72 1.85
CA GLU A 169 3.71 -16.52 0.61
C GLU A 169 3.86 -15.09 0.09
N MET A 170 4.93 -14.42 0.51
CA MET A 170 5.19 -13.04 0.14
C MET A 170 5.37 -12.91 -1.38
N ASP A 171 4.47 -12.15 -2.00
CA ASP A 171 4.49 -11.82 -3.42
C ASP A 171 4.10 -10.35 -3.60
N GLU A 172 5.08 -9.46 -3.48
CA GLU A 172 4.90 -8.02 -3.61
C GLU A 172 4.38 -7.63 -5.00
N LYS A 173 4.84 -8.30 -6.05
CA LYS A 173 4.44 -7.99 -7.43
C LYS A 173 3.01 -8.40 -7.71
N GLY A 174 2.60 -9.57 -7.23
CA GLY A 174 1.21 -10.00 -7.31
C GLY A 174 0.28 -9.14 -6.45
N ALA A 175 0.71 -8.74 -5.25
CA ALA A 175 -0.03 -7.79 -4.42
C ALA A 175 -0.22 -6.44 -5.15
N PHE A 176 0.82 -5.92 -5.79
CA PHE A 176 0.72 -4.71 -6.60
C PHE A 176 -0.32 -4.85 -7.72
N CYS A 177 -0.31 -5.95 -8.47
CA CYS A 177 -1.29 -6.21 -9.54
C CYS A 177 -2.73 -6.27 -9.00
N ARG A 178 -2.94 -6.94 -7.85
CA ARG A 178 -4.26 -7.00 -7.21
C ARG A 178 -4.72 -5.62 -6.71
N LEU A 179 -3.81 -4.83 -6.11
CA LEU A 179 -4.06 -3.45 -5.69
C LEU A 179 -4.41 -2.56 -6.89
N LEU A 180 -3.68 -2.67 -8.02
CA LEU A 180 -4.00 -1.98 -9.27
C LEU A 180 -5.42 -2.32 -9.77
N GLY A 181 -5.76 -3.61 -9.76
CA GLY A 181 -7.08 -4.09 -10.16
C GLY A 181 -8.20 -3.44 -9.34
N ARG A 182 -8.02 -3.31 -8.02
CA ARG A 182 -8.99 -2.65 -7.12
C ARG A 182 -9.14 -1.14 -7.38
N GLN A 183 -8.13 -0.48 -7.95
CA GLN A 183 -8.16 0.95 -8.27
C GLN A 183 -8.69 1.25 -9.68
N LYS A 184 -8.92 0.24 -10.51
CA LYS A 184 -9.31 0.40 -11.93
C LYS A 184 -10.53 1.30 -12.13
N ASP A 185 -11.55 1.10 -11.31
CA ASP A 185 -12.84 1.79 -11.45
C ASP A 185 -13.02 2.95 -10.46
N SER A 186 -11.91 3.48 -9.92
CA SER A 186 -11.95 4.57 -8.95
C SER A 186 -12.49 5.90 -9.49
N GLY A 187 -12.60 6.06 -10.82
CA GLY A 187 -12.96 7.31 -11.49
C GLY A 187 -11.93 8.44 -11.35
N ARG A 188 -10.76 8.16 -10.75
CA ARG A 188 -9.70 9.14 -10.47
C ARG A 188 -8.56 9.02 -11.48
N LYS A 189 -8.01 10.15 -11.89
CA LYS A 189 -6.73 10.16 -12.64
C LYS A 189 -5.59 9.88 -11.68
N GLN A 190 -4.92 8.74 -11.83
CA GLN A 190 -3.90 8.26 -10.90
C GLN A 190 -2.58 7.96 -11.63
N ILE A 191 -1.45 8.19 -10.95
CA ILE A 191 -0.11 7.77 -11.37
C ILE A 191 0.47 6.89 -10.25
N PHE A 192 0.78 5.63 -10.57
CA PHE A 192 1.35 4.67 -9.64
C PHE A 192 2.87 4.71 -9.70
N ILE A 193 3.52 4.96 -8.58
CA ILE A 193 4.96 5.17 -8.46
C ILE A 193 5.54 4.08 -7.56
N ALA A 194 6.54 3.34 -8.06
CA ALA A 194 7.15 2.25 -7.30
C ALA A 194 8.66 2.16 -7.53
N ASP A 195 9.32 1.46 -6.62
CA ASP A 195 10.76 1.24 -6.67
C ASP A 195 11.17 0.10 -7.61
N ARG A 196 12.48 -0.18 -7.68
CA ARG A 196 13.06 -1.22 -8.55
C ARG A 196 12.62 -2.65 -8.21
N GLY A 197 12.12 -2.90 -7.00
CA GLY A 197 11.58 -4.20 -6.58
C GLY A 197 10.36 -4.60 -7.41
N TYR A 198 9.61 -3.62 -7.90
CA TYR A 198 8.42 -3.81 -8.72
C TYR A 198 8.69 -3.91 -10.23
N ALA A 199 9.94 -3.88 -10.67
CA ALA A 199 10.29 -4.06 -12.09
C ALA A 199 9.79 -5.42 -12.62
N SER A 200 8.74 -5.40 -13.46
CA SER A 200 8.11 -6.61 -13.98
C SER A 200 7.24 -6.32 -15.20
N TYR A 201 7.39 -7.10 -16.25
CA TYR A 201 6.50 -7.01 -17.42
C TYR A 201 5.04 -7.28 -17.04
N ASN A 202 4.78 -8.15 -16.05
CA ASN A 202 3.42 -8.41 -15.57
C ASN A 202 2.77 -7.14 -15.00
N ILE A 203 3.49 -6.39 -14.17
CA ILE A 203 3.01 -5.12 -13.62
C ILE A 203 2.77 -4.10 -14.73
N PHE A 204 3.70 -3.97 -15.68
CA PHE A 204 3.53 -3.05 -16.82
C PHE A 204 2.31 -3.44 -17.67
N GLY A 205 2.12 -4.74 -17.91
CA GLY A 205 0.95 -5.29 -18.59
C GLY A 205 -0.35 -4.92 -17.87
N HIS A 206 -0.45 -5.18 -16.56
CA HIS A 206 -1.62 -4.81 -15.76
C HIS A 206 -1.92 -3.31 -15.83
N ALA A 207 -0.92 -2.45 -15.68
CA ALA A 207 -1.11 -1.00 -15.76
C ALA A 207 -1.59 -0.56 -17.15
N ILE A 208 -0.95 -1.05 -18.23
CA ILE A 208 -1.29 -0.69 -19.61
C ILE A 208 -2.69 -1.19 -19.99
N HIS A 209 -3.01 -2.46 -19.74
CA HIS A 209 -4.32 -3.03 -20.08
C HIS A 209 -5.47 -2.43 -19.26
N ASN A 210 -5.19 -2.02 -18.02
CA ASN A 210 -6.16 -1.28 -17.20
C ASN A 210 -6.21 0.23 -17.52
N LYS A 211 -5.44 0.73 -18.50
CA LYS A 211 -5.33 2.16 -18.84
C LYS A 211 -4.90 3.03 -17.65
N GLN A 212 -4.07 2.48 -16.76
CA GLN A 212 -3.51 3.14 -15.60
C GLN A 212 -2.11 3.67 -15.91
N LEU A 213 -1.76 4.82 -15.34
CA LEU A 213 -0.46 5.45 -15.54
C LEU A 213 0.52 5.00 -14.45
N PHE A 214 1.74 4.69 -14.84
CA PHE A 214 2.77 4.25 -13.91
C PHE A 214 4.12 4.92 -14.14
N LEU A 215 4.94 4.92 -13.11
CA LEU A 215 6.33 5.36 -13.08
C LEU A 215 7.10 4.42 -12.14
N ILE A 216 7.92 3.55 -12.70
CA ILE A 216 8.62 2.50 -11.93
C ILE A 216 10.11 2.56 -12.23
N ARG A 217 10.92 2.68 -11.16
CA ARG A 217 12.36 2.50 -11.26
C ARG A 217 12.68 1.06 -11.60
N VAL A 218 13.67 0.83 -12.44
CA VAL A 218 14.10 -0.51 -12.84
C VAL A 218 15.61 -0.66 -12.67
N PRO A 219 16.12 -1.89 -12.43
CA PRO A 219 17.56 -2.15 -12.47
C PRO A 219 18.14 -1.88 -13.88
N ALA A 220 19.39 -1.41 -13.97
CA ALA A 220 20.09 -1.20 -15.24
C ALA A 220 20.00 -2.41 -16.17
N ALA A 221 20.34 -3.61 -15.66
CA ALA A 221 20.30 -4.85 -16.44
C ALA A 221 18.88 -5.18 -16.96
N PHE A 222 17.83 -4.79 -16.24
CA PHE A 222 16.44 -4.97 -16.70
C PHE A 222 16.12 -3.99 -17.84
N ALA A 223 16.49 -2.71 -17.71
CA ALA A 223 16.32 -1.71 -18.77
C ALA A 223 17.08 -2.11 -20.02
N GLU A 224 18.35 -2.51 -19.88
CA GLU A 224 19.18 -2.97 -20.97
C GLU A 224 18.62 -4.21 -21.69
N SER A 225 18.02 -5.13 -20.94
CA SER A 225 17.43 -6.33 -21.51
C SER A 225 16.21 -6.04 -22.39
N MET A 226 15.58 -4.87 -22.27
CA MET A 226 14.40 -4.49 -23.07
C MET A 226 14.76 -4.26 -24.55
N TYR A 227 16.00 -3.92 -24.83
CA TYR A 227 16.48 -3.64 -26.18
C TYR A 227 17.14 -4.88 -26.80
N LYS A 228 16.75 -5.22 -28.02
CA LYS A 228 17.31 -6.29 -28.83
C LYS A 228 17.98 -5.70 -30.07
N GLY A 229 19.23 -5.30 -29.95
CA GLY A 229 19.97 -4.67 -31.04
C GLY A 229 21.08 -3.74 -30.53
N PRO A 230 21.59 -2.87 -31.37
CA PRO A 230 22.63 -1.90 -30.97
C PRO A 230 22.16 -1.07 -29.79
N LYS A 231 22.96 -1.03 -28.72
CA LYS A 231 22.62 -0.37 -27.48
C LYS A 231 23.24 1.02 -27.39
N HIS A 232 23.12 1.81 -28.46
CA HIS A 232 23.66 3.18 -28.53
C HIS A 232 23.17 4.12 -27.44
N TRP A 233 21.98 3.85 -26.90
CA TRP A 233 21.43 4.59 -25.78
C TRP A 233 22.19 4.37 -24.45
N LEU A 234 22.95 3.28 -24.31
CA LEU A 234 23.79 3.05 -23.13
C LEU A 234 24.97 4.03 -23.05
N GLU A 235 25.45 4.51 -24.21
CA GLU A 235 26.57 5.42 -24.31
C GLU A 235 26.21 6.85 -23.94
N LYS A 236 24.93 7.20 -23.98
CA LYS A 236 24.42 8.52 -23.60
C LYS A 236 24.27 8.67 -22.11
N GLU A 237 24.64 9.81 -21.56
CA GLU A 237 24.38 10.12 -20.13
C GLU A 237 22.91 10.25 -19.81
N THR A 238 22.13 10.80 -20.73
CA THR A 238 20.69 10.99 -20.58
C THR A 238 19.95 10.50 -21.80
N GLU A 239 18.94 9.68 -21.58
CA GLU A 239 18.08 9.16 -22.64
C GLU A 239 16.62 9.12 -22.19
N ASP A 240 15.72 9.29 -23.14
CA ASP A 240 14.27 9.23 -22.96
C ASP A 240 13.62 8.73 -24.25
N GLU A 241 13.44 7.43 -24.35
CA GLU A 241 13.01 6.76 -25.58
C GLU A 241 11.71 5.98 -25.36
N SER A 242 10.80 6.09 -26.32
CA SER A 242 9.58 5.27 -26.38
C SER A 242 9.89 3.98 -27.13
N ILE A 243 9.59 2.85 -26.50
CA ILE A 243 9.80 1.53 -27.09
C ILE A 243 8.54 0.70 -27.04
N THR A 244 8.45 -0.26 -27.95
CA THR A 244 7.49 -1.36 -27.86
C THR A 244 8.24 -2.65 -27.59
N VAL A 245 7.84 -3.35 -26.56
CA VAL A 245 8.37 -4.66 -26.18
C VAL A 245 7.30 -5.70 -26.43
N HIS A 246 7.65 -6.74 -27.18
CA HIS A 246 6.75 -7.87 -27.46
C HIS A 246 7.06 -9.00 -26.49
N ILE A 247 6.06 -9.41 -25.72
CA ILE A 247 6.15 -10.50 -24.74
C ILE A 247 5.52 -11.75 -25.35
N GLY A 248 6.14 -12.91 -25.17
CA GLY A 248 5.60 -14.19 -25.59
C GLY A 248 6.08 -15.36 -24.72
N ARG A 249 5.53 -16.54 -24.96
CA ARG A 249 5.86 -17.78 -24.23
C ARG A 249 6.65 -18.79 -25.06
N ARG A 250 6.66 -18.63 -26.40
CA ARG A 250 7.36 -19.53 -27.32
C ARG A 250 8.18 -18.76 -28.34
N ARG A 251 9.38 -19.24 -28.64
CA ARG A 251 10.26 -18.69 -29.64
C ARG A 251 9.97 -19.33 -31.01
N THR A 252 8.96 -18.82 -31.70
CA THR A 252 8.66 -19.20 -33.10
C THR A 252 9.44 -18.32 -34.07
N LYS A 253 9.58 -18.77 -35.35
CA LYS A 253 10.18 -17.96 -36.41
C LYS A 253 9.47 -16.60 -36.54
N LYS A 254 8.13 -16.57 -36.47
CA LYS A 254 7.31 -15.36 -36.52
C LYS A 254 7.60 -14.42 -35.34
N ASN A 255 7.56 -14.95 -34.11
CA ASN A 255 7.73 -14.14 -32.90
C ASN A 255 9.15 -13.59 -32.80
N ALA A 256 10.17 -14.35 -33.25
CA ALA A 256 11.57 -13.93 -33.21
C ALA A 256 11.88 -12.73 -34.12
N GLN A 257 11.02 -12.44 -35.11
CA GLN A 257 11.15 -11.27 -36.02
C GLN A 257 10.56 -10.00 -35.39
N LEU A 258 9.80 -10.09 -34.29
CA LEU A 258 9.22 -8.92 -33.61
C LEU A 258 10.33 -8.11 -32.91
N GLN A 259 10.28 -6.79 -33.08
CA GLN A 259 11.20 -5.88 -32.43
C GLN A 259 11.10 -6.05 -30.91
N ASN A 260 12.29 -6.08 -30.25
CA ASN A 260 12.38 -6.24 -28.78
C ASN A 260 11.53 -7.42 -28.25
N TYR A 261 11.58 -8.57 -28.94
CA TYR A 261 10.82 -9.75 -28.52
C TYR A 261 11.45 -10.43 -27.29
N HIS A 262 10.63 -10.67 -26.26
CA HIS A 262 11.00 -11.36 -25.02
C HIS A 262 10.20 -12.64 -24.85
N CYS A 263 10.89 -13.78 -24.95
CA CYS A 263 10.32 -15.07 -24.59
C CYS A 263 10.47 -15.29 -23.08
N LEU A 264 9.37 -15.20 -22.35
CA LEU A 264 9.38 -15.41 -20.89
C LEU A 264 9.43 -16.90 -20.57
N SER A 265 10.31 -17.27 -19.62
CA SER A 265 10.37 -18.63 -19.06
C SER A 265 9.06 -18.97 -18.31
N LYS A 266 8.81 -20.27 -18.10
CA LYS A 266 7.63 -20.75 -17.34
C LYS A 266 7.60 -20.22 -15.89
N SER A 267 8.76 -19.96 -15.30
CA SER A 267 8.88 -19.43 -13.93
C SER A 267 8.58 -17.94 -13.82
N ARG A 268 8.58 -17.18 -14.92
CA ARG A 268 8.24 -15.75 -14.89
C ARG A 268 6.74 -15.59 -15.04
N HIS A 269 6.11 -15.00 -14.02
CA HIS A 269 4.68 -14.74 -14.02
C HIS A 269 4.29 -13.69 -15.07
N TYR A 270 3.26 -13.96 -15.86
CA TYR A 270 2.65 -13.03 -16.82
C TYR A 270 1.22 -13.48 -17.14
N ASP A 271 0.23 -12.69 -16.75
CA ASP A 271 -1.18 -13.07 -16.70
C ASP A 271 -1.88 -13.00 -18.07
N PHE A 272 -1.27 -12.36 -19.07
CA PHE A 272 -1.92 -12.05 -20.35
C PHE A 272 -1.63 -13.07 -21.44
N ILE A 273 -0.75 -14.04 -21.21
CA ILE A 273 -0.40 -15.10 -22.17
C ILE A 273 -0.27 -16.44 -21.46
N GLU A 274 -1.08 -17.39 -21.88
CA GLU A 274 -1.05 -18.76 -21.37
C GLU A 274 0.29 -19.45 -21.64
N PRO A 275 0.82 -20.22 -20.68
CA PRO A 275 2.04 -21.01 -20.88
C PRO A 275 1.95 -21.89 -22.11
N GLY A 276 2.95 -21.81 -23.01
CA GLY A 276 3.01 -22.60 -24.24
C GLY A 276 2.21 -22.04 -25.43
N SER A 277 1.48 -20.94 -25.26
CA SER A 277 0.82 -20.23 -26.35
C SER A 277 1.83 -19.55 -27.30
N ASP A 278 1.46 -19.47 -28.59
CA ASP A 278 2.18 -18.69 -29.61
C ASP A 278 1.78 -17.22 -29.64
N ASN A 279 0.78 -16.82 -28.84
CA ASN A 279 0.34 -15.45 -28.73
C ASN A 279 1.44 -14.53 -28.19
N THR A 280 1.37 -13.27 -28.57
CA THR A 280 2.26 -12.22 -28.08
C THR A 280 1.43 -11.05 -27.60
N ASP A 281 1.98 -10.33 -26.60
CA ASP A 281 1.43 -9.09 -26.09
C ASP A 281 2.43 -7.95 -26.35
N ALA A 282 1.95 -6.80 -26.82
CA ALA A 282 2.77 -5.65 -27.16
C ALA A 282 2.61 -4.56 -26.09
N LEU A 283 3.66 -4.33 -25.32
CA LEU A 283 3.69 -3.32 -24.28
C LEU A 283 4.44 -2.08 -24.79
N GLN A 284 3.77 -0.95 -24.84
CA GLN A 284 4.35 0.34 -25.22
C GLN A 284 4.59 1.21 -24.00
N PHE A 285 5.83 1.66 -23.80
CA PHE A 285 6.21 2.53 -22.69
C PHE A 285 7.49 3.32 -23.02
N ARG A 286 7.87 4.24 -22.16
CA ARG A 286 9.13 5.00 -22.22
C ARG A 286 10.14 4.39 -21.27
N VAL A 287 11.39 4.37 -21.71
CA VAL A 287 12.54 4.06 -20.85
C VAL A 287 13.39 5.32 -20.76
N LEU A 288 13.65 5.75 -19.52
CA LEU A 288 14.47 6.90 -19.23
C LEU A 288 15.74 6.45 -18.50
N LYS A 289 16.87 7.05 -18.88
CA LYS A 289 18.16 6.95 -18.19
C LYS A 289 18.63 8.35 -17.86
N PHE A 290 19.12 8.59 -16.66
CA PHE A 290 19.72 9.86 -16.26
C PHE A 290 20.70 9.71 -15.10
N PRO A 291 21.72 10.59 -15.00
CA PRO A 291 22.69 10.55 -13.92
C PRO A 291 22.07 11.02 -12.60
N ILE A 292 22.51 10.39 -11.50
CA ILE A 292 22.19 10.75 -10.11
C ILE A 292 23.45 11.04 -9.29
N GLY A 293 24.64 10.87 -9.86
CA GLY A 293 25.95 11.10 -9.27
C GLY A 293 27.04 10.75 -10.28
N GLU A 294 28.31 10.83 -9.88
CA GLU A 294 29.44 10.37 -10.68
C GLU A 294 29.27 8.86 -10.95
N ASP A 295 29.29 8.46 -12.21
CA ASP A 295 29.13 7.08 -12.69
C ASP A 295 27.89 6.32 -12.21
N SER A 296 26.88 7.03 -11.69
CA SER A 296 25.63 6.45 -11.20
C SER A 296 24.42 6.93 -11.99
N TYR A 297 23.59 5.97 -12.44
CA TYR A 297 22.40 6.26 -13.25
C TYR A 297 21.14 5.68 -12.64
N GLU A 298 20.04 6.41 -12.80
CA GLU A 298 18.70 5.88 -12.61
C GLU A 298 18.05 5.50 -13.93
N TYR A 299 17.30 4.41 -13.90
CA TYR A 299 16.50 3.91 -15.00
C TYR A 299 15.04 3.85 -14.57
N ILE A 300 14.17 4.48 -15.36
CA ILE A 300 12.73 4.53 -15.10
C ILE A 300 11.97 4.05 -16.33
N VAL A 301 10.95 3.24 -16.08
CA VAL A 301 9.97 2.82 -17.08
C VAL A 301 8.63 3.46 -16.75
N THR A 302 7.98 4.05 -17.76
CA THR A 302 6.71 4.77 -17.58
C THR A 302 5.89 4.78 -18.87
N ASN A 303 4.56 4.85 -18.75
CA ASN A 303 3.67 5.13 -19.88
C ASN A 303 3.13 6.57 -19.89
N LEU A 304 3.73 7.46 -19.07
CA LEU A 304 3.40 8.88 -19.06
C LEU A 304 3.83 9.55 -20.38
N PRO A 305 2.98 10.37 -21.03
CA PRO A 305 3.31 11.01 -22.29
C PRO A 305 4.43 12.06 -22.12
N LYS A 306 5.44 12.03 -23.04
CA LYS A 306 6.65 12.85 -22.94
C LYS A 306 6.39 14.34 -22.93
N TYR A 307 5.44 14.82 -23.73
CA TYR A 307 5.10 16.24 -23.83
C TYR A 307 4.51 16.80 -22.53
N ALA A 308 3.72 16.00 -21.79
CA ALA A 308 3.11 16.42 -20.52
C ALA A 308 4.03 16.16 -19.31
N PHE A 309 4.93 15.19 -19.43
CA PHE A 309 5.83 14.76 -18.34
C PHE A 309 7.28 14.66 -18.88
N PRO A 310 7.96 15.81 -19.07
CA PRO A 310 9.38 15.82 -19.44
C PRO A 310 10.24 15.20 -18.33
N LEU A 311 11.50 14.86 -18.66
CA LEU A 311 12.44 14.17 -17.76
C LEU A 311 12.53 14.82 -16.37
N GLN A 312 12.60 16.16 -16.30
CA GLN A 312 12.68 16.86 -15.02
C GLN A 312 11.46 16.59 -14.14
N THR A 313 10.26 16.58 -14.74
CA THR A 313 9.02 16.23 -14.02
C THR A 313 9.04 14.77 -13.54
N ILE A 314 9.57 13.86 -14.34
CA ILE A 314 9.70 12.44 -13.94
C ILE A 314 10.60 12.31 -12.71
N LYS A 315 11.74 13.02 -12.67
CA LYS A 315 12.63 13.05 -11.49
C LYS A 315 11.92 13.56 -10.25
N GLU A 316 11.19 14.68 -10.37
CA GLU A 316 10.40 15.26 -9.26
C GLU A 316 9.35 14.29 -8.72
N LEU A 317 8.58 13.66 -9.63
CA LEU A 317 7.55 12.68 -9.25
C LEU A 317 8.15 11.46 -8.55
N TYR A 318 9.27 10.94 -9.06
CA TYR A 318 9.91 9.77 -8.46
C TYR A 318 10.46 10.07 -7.07
N ASN A 319 11.01 11.25 -6.84
CA ASN A 319 11.52 11.67 -5.53
C ASN A 319 10.42 11.68 -4.46
N LEU A 320 9.17 11.96 -4.81
CA LEU A 320 8.04 11.93 -3.87
C LEU A 320 7.76 10.53 -3.31
N ARG A 321 8.19 9.46 -3.97
CA ARG A 321 8.07 8.08 -3.48
C ARG A 321 8.63 7.93 -2.06
N TRP A 322 9.67 8.70 -1.71
CA TRP A 322 10.28 8.67 -0.38
C TRP A 322 9.29 8.99 0.77
N ASN A 323 8.22 9.74 0.48
CA ASN A 323 7.17 10.02 1.45
C ASN A 323 6.48 8.74 1.97
N HIS A 324 6.39 7.70 1.14
CA HIS A 324 5.83 6.41 1.55
C HIS A 324 6.71 5.69 2.60
N GLU A 325 8.02 5.73 2.44
CA GLU A 325 8.94 5.18 3.44
C GLU A 325 8.84 5.93 4.78
N VAL A 326 8.69 7.25 4.72
CA VAL A 326 8.43 8.09 5.89
C VAL A 326 7.11 7.71 6.55
N ALA A 327 6.04 7.49 5.77
CA ALA A 327 4.74 7.06 6.27
C ALA A 327 4.81 5.72 7.01
N TYR A 328 5.53 4.73 6.46
CA TYR A 328 5.75 3.47 7.18
C TYR A 328 6.49 3.64 8.50
N ARG A 329 7.45 4.57 8.57
CA ARG A 329 8.15 4.89 9.81
C ARG A 329 7.17 5.46 10.84
N TYR A 330 6.32 6.41 10.46
CA TYR A 330 5.27 6.94 11.34
C TYR A 330 4.28 5.86 11.77
N LEU A 331 3.79 5.04 10.85
CA LEU A 331 2.86 3.95 11.14
C LEU A 331 3.44 2.95 12.15
N LYS A 332 4.72 2.60 11.99
CA LYS A 332 5.40 1.65 12.88
C LYS A 332 5.63 2.22 14.26
N TYR A 333 6.17 3.41 14.38
CA TYR A 333 6.63 3.97 15.67
C TYR A 333 5.55 4.85 16.31
N ALA A 334 5.09 5.90 15.68
CA ALA A 334 4.07 6.78 16.25
C ALA A 334 2.68 6.13 16.28
N GLY A 335 2.34 5.32 15.24
CA GLY A 335 1.11 4.52 15.18
C GLY A 335 1.14 3.23 16.00
N ASN A 336 2.23 2.95 16.73
CA ASN A 336 2.40 1.76 17.57
C ASN A 336 2.22 0.41 16.84
N MET A 337 2.46 0.34 15.52
CA MET A 337 2.36 -0.93 14.78
C MET A 337 3.51 -1.91 15.12
N VAL A 338 4.57 -1.45 15.75
CA VAL A 338 5.63 -2.34 16.30
C VAL A 338 5.17 -3.14 17.53
N HIS A 339 4.07 -2.73 18.15
CA HIS A 339 3.49 -3.35 19.34
C HIS A 339 2.16 -4.03 19.02
N ILE A 340 2.20 -5.07 18.19
CA ILE A 340 1.05 -5.95 17.97
C ILE A 340 0.96 -6.95 19.13
N HIS A 341 -0.21 -7.04 19.80
CA HIS A 341 -0.38 -7.85 20.99
C HIS A 341 -0.96 -9.24 20.72
N SER A 342 -1.69 -9.37 19.64
CA SER A 342 -2.51 -10.55 19.40
C SER A 342 -1.72 -11.71 18.81
N LEU A 343 -1.92 -12.90 19.38
CA LEU A 343 -1.44 -14.18 18.81
C LEU A 343 -2.47 -14.78 17.83
N LYS A 344 -3.75 -14.45 18.00
CA LYS A 344 -4.82 -14.92 17.12
C LYS A 344 -4.78 -14.15 15.81
N ARG A 345 -4.70 -14.86 14.68
CA ARG A 345 -4.58 -14.27 13.34
C ARG A 345 -5.67 -13.23 13.05
N ASP A 346 -6.94 -13.52 13.35
CA ASP A 346 -8.04 -12.58 13.14
C ASP A 346 -7.82 -11.26 13.87
N PHE A 347 -7.36 -11.31 15.11
CA PHE A 347 -7.09 -10.10 15.91
C PHE A 347 -5.88 -9.33 15.39
N LEU A 348 -4.91 -10.02 14.88
CA LEU A 348 -3.74 -9.45 14.26
C LEU A 348 -4.12 -8.62 13.02
N PHE A 349 -4.95 -9.19 12.12
CA PHE A 349 -5.47 -8.45 10.98
C PHE A 349 -6.33 -7.26 11.40
N GLN A 350 -7.18 -7.42 12.43
CA GLN A 350 -7.95 -6.32 13.00
C GLN A 350 -7.03 -5.19 13.47
N GLU A 351 -5.97 -5.49 14.22
CA GLU A 351 -5.02 -4.49 14.73
C GLU A 351 -4.32 -3.73 13.60
N ILE A 352 -3.84 -4.42 12.57
CA ILE A 352 -3.14 -3.78 11.46
C ILE A 352 -4.06 -2.80 10.72
N TYR A 353 -5.29 -3.22 10.34
CA TYR A 353 -6.23 -2.33 9.66
C TYR A 353 -6.73 -1.21 10.59
N ALA A 354 -6.85 -1.45 11.89
CA ALA A 354 -7.15 -0.41 12.87
C ALA A 354 -6.06 0.66 12.92
N LYS A 355 -4.77 0.27 12.89
CA LYS A 355 -3.64 1.21 12.87
C LYS A 355 -3.57 2.01 11.56
N LEU A 356 -3.87 1.39 10.40
CA LEU A 356 -3.99 2.10 9.13
C LEU A 356 -5.13 3.14 9.18
N THR A 357 -6.27 2.77 9.78
CA THR A 357 -7.41 3.69 9.95
C THR A 357 -7.06 4.85 10.87
N LEU A 358 -6.38 4.58 11.99
CA LEU A 358 -5.91 5.61 12.93
C LEU A 358 -4.91 6.56 12.27
N TYR A 359 -3.97 6.03 11.48
CA TYR A 359 -3.03 6.84 10.70
C TYR A 359 -3.78 7.82 9.80
N ASN A 360 -4.72 7.33 8.98
CA ASN A 360 -5.50 8.17 8.08
C ASN A 360 -6.34 9.20 8.84
N PHE A 361 -6.95 8.80 9.97
CA PHE A 361 -7.67 9.74 10.84
C PHE A 361 -6.76 10.87 11.31
N SER A 362 -5.55 10.55 11.79
CA SER A 362 -4.57 11.54 12.25
C SER A 362 -4.12 12.47 11.10
N SER A 363 -3.89 11.92 9.91
CA SER A 363 -3.52 12.71 8.72
C SER A 363 -4.64 13.66 8.30
N PHE A 364 -5.91 13.24 8.37
CA PHE A 364 -7.04 14.12 8.07
C PHE A 364 -7.17 15.25 9.09
N VAL A 365 -7.02 14.95 10.38
CA VAL A 365 -7.05 15.96 11.44
C VAL A 365 -5.90 16.94 11.27
N ALA A 366 -4.68 16.47 11.03
CA ALA A 366 -3.52 17.32 10.79
C ALA A 366 -3.73 18.23 9.55
N SER A 367 -4.27 17.69 8.46
CA SER A 367 -4.59 18.45 7.25
C SER A 367 -5.67 19.51 7.49
N ALA A 368 -6.64 19.24 8.36
CA ALA A 368 -7.73 20.19 8.69
C ALA A 368 -7.27 21.34 9.59
N VAL A 369 -6.30 21.09 10.47
CA VAL A 369 -5.75 22.14 11.36
C VAL A 369 -4.81 23.09 10.60
N GLY A 370 -4.28 22.67 9.46
CA GLY A 370 -3.36 23.44 8.63
C GLY A 370 -1.89 23.28 9.08
N ASP A 371 -0.99 23.58 8.15
CA ASP A 371 0.45 23.47 8.37
C ASP A 371 0.96 24.60 9.29
N ILE A 372 1.13 24.34 10.56
CA ILE A 372 1.95 25.18 11.44
C ILE A 372 3.41 24.88 11.12
N LYS A 373 3.96 25.57 10.12
CA LYS A 373 5.36 25.39 9.71
C LYS A 373 6.29 26.20 10.63
N LYS A 374 7.01 25.52 11.52
CA LYS A 374 8.15 26.12 12.20
C LYS A 374 9.39 25.98 11.30
N LYS A 375 9.87 27.07 10.71
CA LYS A 375 11.15 27.11 10.00
C LYS A 375 12.29 27.21 11.01
N THR A 376 13.13 26.17 11.08
CA THR A 376 14.46 26.30 11.66
C THR A 376 15.47 26.56 10.53
N LYS A 377 16.69 27.06 10.88
CA LYS A 377 17.74 27.37 9.88
C LYS A 377 18.11 26.21 8.94
N LYS A 378 17.75 24.98 9.25
CA LYS A 378 18.15 23.78 8.50
C LYS A 378 16.97 22.86 8.08
N TYR A 379 15.85 22.88 8.80
CA TYR A 379 14.73 21.98 8.56
C TYR A 379 13.38 22.70 8.74
N THR A 380 12.38 22.29 7.99
CA THR A 380 10.99 22.71 8.19
C THR A 380 10.25 21.56 8.87
N TYR A 381 9.71 21.78 10.05
CA TYR A 381 8.90 20.81 10.77
C TYR A 381 7.42 21.18 10.65
N VAL A 382 6.57 20.18 10.48
CA VAL A 382 5.13 20.27 10.68
C VAL A 382 4.87 19.85 12.12
N LEU A 383 4.27 20.73 12.91
CA LEU A 383 3.88 20.47 14.30
C LEU A 383 2.47 19.92 14.33
#